data_eca372d3211eae4194a5457a8a04c3a2
#
_entry.id   eca372d3211eae4194a5457a8a04c3a2
#
_cell.length_a   1.000
_cell.length_b   1.000
_cell.length_c   1.000
_cell.angle_alpha   90.00
_cell.angle_beta   90.00
_cell.angle_gamma   90.00
#
_symmetry.space_group_name_H-M   'P 1'
#
loop_
_entity.id
_entity.type
_entity.pdbx_description
1 polymer ?
#
loop_
_entity_poly.entity_id
_entity_poly.type
_entity_poly.pdbx_seq_one_letter_code
_entity_poly.pdbx_strand_id
1 'polypeptide(L)'
;RDGLREYLQTFRYGNATWPELIEILDRRSESDLAAWSAVWVEEPGRPLVSTQMTADAAGRLERLTVTQVDPLDRARQWPQQLELLVAYDDELLRFPILLEGATASVDVVAGRPLPNYVLPNGTGVEYGLFRLDSRSREYLVSSLPAVADPLTRGIGWVTLWDGVLDADIA
;
A
#
# COMPACT_ATOMS: atom_id res chain seq x y z
N ARG A 1 17.53 -7.44 16.55
CA ARG A 1 18.45 -8.61 16.60
C ARG A 1 18.48 -9.25 17.99
N ASP A 2 18.63 -8.44 19.05
CA ASP A 2 18.74 -8.94 20.42
C ASP A 2 17.44 -9.51 20.98
N GLY A 3 16.28 -8.95 20.60
CA GLY A 3 14.98 -9.52 20.95
C GLY A 3 14.76 -10.94 20.40
N LEU A 4 15.15 -11.19 19.14
CA LEU A 4 15.08 -12.54 18.58
C LEU A 4 16.04 -13.51 19.27
N ARG A 5 17.23 -13.03 19.68
CA ARG A 5 18.17 -13.85 20.45
C ARG A 5 17.58 -14.24 21.81
N GLU A 6 17.01 -13.27 22.54
CA GLU A 6 16.31 -13.52 23.81
C GLU A 6 15.17 -14.50 23.63
N TYR A 7 14.31 -14.31 22.63
CA TYR A 7 13.23 -15.23 22.31
C TYR A 7 13.73 -16.67 22.13
N LEU A 8 14.74 -16.88 21.28
CA LEU A 8 15.32 -18.19 21.01
C LEU A 8 15.98 -18.81 22.25
N GLN A 9 16.55 -18.00 23.16
CA GLN A 9 17.13 -18.47 24.39
C GLN A 9 16.08 -18.85 25.43
N THR A 10 15.05 -18.03 25.58
CA THR A 10 13.96 -18.20 26.55
C THR A 10 13.15 -19.46 26.25
N PHE A 11 12.82 -19.67 24.99
CA PHE A 11 11.97 -20.79 24.56
C PHE A 11 12.75 -21.98 23.98
N ARG A 12 14.05 -22.00 24.25
CA ARG A 12 14.93 -23.09 23.79
C ARG A 12 14.42 -24.45 24.30
N TYR A 13 14.23 -25.38 23.36
CA TYR A 13 13.68 -26.73 23.62
C TYR A 13 12.23 -26.76 24.11
N GLY A 14 11.49 -25.67 23.99
CA GLY A 14 10.08 -25.55 24.32
C GLY A 14 9.24 -25.04 23.14
N ASN A 15 7.95 -24.89 23.40
CA ASN A 15 7.05 -24.21 22.47
C ASN A 15 6.97 -22.72 22.82
N ALA A 16 6.81 -21.90 21.83
CA ALA A 16 6.57 -20.48 22.00
C ALA A 16 5.38 -20.04 21.14
N THR A 17 4.68 -19.03 21.60
CA THR A 17 3.52 -18.45 20.96
C THR A 17 3.86 -17.12 20.31
N TRP A 18 3.02 -16.66 19.40
CA TRP A 18 3.17 -15.34 18.78
C TRP A 18 3.13 -14.20 19.82
N PRO A 19 2.20 -14.13 20.79
CA PRO A 19 2.19 -13.10 21.82
C PRO A 19 3.49 -13.03 22.63
N GLU A 20 4.11 -14.16 22.98
CA GLU A 20 5.39 -14.19 23.71
C GLU A 20 6.54 -13.59 22.89
N LEU A 21 6.54 -13.79 21.57
CA LEU A 21 7.50 -13.13 20.68
C LEU A 21 7.27 -11.62 20.66
N ILE A 22 6.01 -11.19 20.49
CA ILE A 22 5.66 -9.78 20.45
C ILE A 22 6.02 -9.10 21.77
N GLU A 23 5.72 -9.68 22.91
CA GLU A 23 6.09 -9.13 24.23
C GLU A 23 7.60 -8.88 24.38
N ILE A 24 8.44 -9.81 23.91
CA ILE A 24 9.90 -9.65 23.95
C ILE A 24 10.38 -8.54 23.00
N LEU A 25 9.79 -8.44 21.82
CA LEU A 25 10.16 -7.44 20.81
C LEU A 25 9.68 -6.05 21.22
N ASP A 26 8.48 -5.93 21.78
CA ASP A 26 7.85 -4.68 22.19
C ASP A 26 8.67 -3.99 23.28
N ARG A 27 9.12 -4.71 24.31
CA ARG A 27 10.02 -4.19 25.35
C ARG A 27 11.33 -3.59 24.81
N ARG A 28 11.69 -3.87 23.57
CA ARG A 28 12.94 -3.44 22.90
C ARG A 28 12.68 -2.50 21.73
N SER A 29 11.44 -2.14 21.49
CA SER A 29 11.01 -1.24 20.44
C SER A 29 10.56 0.09 21.02
N GLU A 30 10.73 1.16 20.27
CA GLU A 30 10.10 2.46 20.56
C GLU A 30 8.65 2.50 20.03
N SER A 31 8.28 1.55 19.16
CA SER A 31 6.95 1.41 18.60
C SER A 31 6.14 0.42 19.41
N ASP A 32 4.84 0.66 19.55
CA ASP A 32 3.86 -0.25 20.16
C ASP A 32 3.63 -1.45 19.24
N LEU A 33 4.41 -2.51 19.45
CA LEU A 33 4.30 -3.74 18.66
C LEU A 33 3.10 -4.59 19.06
N ALA A 34 2.54 -4.40 20.26
CA ALA A 34 1.31 -5.06 20.65
C ALA A 34 0.12 -4.51 19.84
N ALA A 35 -0.01 -3.19 19.72
CA ALA A 35 -1.02 -2.57 18.85
C ALA A 35 -0.81 -2.93 17.37
N TRP A 36 0.44 -2.96 16.91
CA TRP A 36 0.77 -3.42 15.56
C TRP A 36 0.33 -4.88 15.33
N SER A 37 0.65 -5.77 16.26
CA SER A 37 0.29 -7.20 16.17
C SER A 37 -1.23 -7.40 16.09
N ALA A 38 -1.99 -6.68 16.91
CA ALA A 38 -3.45 -6.74 16.92
C ALA A 38 -4.02 -6.43 15.52
N VAL A 39 -3.52 -5.36 14.87
CA VAL A 39 -3.99 -4.92 13.55
C VAL A 39 -3.55 -5.85 12.42
N TRP A 40 -2.28 -6.29 12.46
CA TRP A 40 -1.65 -6.95 11.32
C TRP A 40 -1.75 -8.47 11.33
N VAL A 41 -1.88 -9.07 12.52
CA VAL A 41 -1.75 -10.53 12.68
C VAL A 41 -2.97 -11.17 13.34
N GLU A 42 -3.54 -10.53 14.37
CA GLU A 42 -4.53 -11.18 15.21
C GLU A 42 -5.96 -11.04 14.71
N GLU A 43 -6.25 -10.00 13.95
CA GLU A 43 -7.58 -9.75 13.44
C GLU A 43 -7.67 -9.91 11.92
N PRO A 44 -8.75 -10.51 11.40
CA PRO A 44 -8.92 -10.73 9.98
C PRO A 44 -9.20 -9.43 9.24
N GLY A 45 -8.85 -9.39 7.97
CA GLY A 45 -9.13 -8.29 7.04
C GLY A 45 -7.87 -7.70 6.42
N ARG A 46 -8.08 -6.88 5.38
CA ARG A 46 -7.05 -6.11 4.68
C ARG A 46 -7.57 -4.71 4.40
N PRO A 47 -6.72 -3.67 4.36
CA PRO A 47 -7.17 -2.34 3.97
C PRO A 47 -7.61 -2.32 2.51
N LEU A 48 -8.64 -1.55 2.21
CA LEU A 48 -8.90 -1.06 0.87
C LEU A 48 -8.11 0.24 0.69
N VAL A 49 -7.11 0.21 -0.19
CA VAL A 49 -6.25 1.36 -0.50
C VAL A 49 -6.65 1.92 -1.85
N SER A 50 -6.96 3.22 -1.91
CA SER A 50 -7.42 3.88 -3.14
C SER A 50 -6.57 5.09 -3.48
N THR A 51 -6.33 5.33 -4.76
CA THR A 51 -5.76 6.58 -5.27
C THR A 51 -6.84 7.50 -5.79
N GLN A 52 -6.68 8.80 -5.60
CA GLN A 52 -7.55 9.84 -6.15
C GLN A 52 -6.72 11.00 -6.68
N MET A 53 -7.06 11.47 -7.86
CA MET A 53 -6.44 12.63 -8.49
C MET A 53 -7.48 13.72 -8.76
N THR A 54 -7.10 14.97 -8.49
CA THR A 54 -7.84 16.15 -8.94
C THR A 54 -6.98 17.00 -9.84
N ALA A 55 -7.61 17.61 -10.87
CA ALA A 55 -6.95 18.52 -11.77
C ALA A 55 -7.39 19.96 -11.51
N ASP A 56 -6.46 20.90 -11.70
CA ASP A 56 -6.74 22.33 -11.72
C ASP A 56 -7.46 22.76 -13.03
N ALA A 57 -7.81 24.04 -13.11
CA ALA A 57 -8.47 24.61 -14.30
C ALA A 57 -7.60 24.56 -15.58
N ALA A 58 -6.31 24.38 -15.45
CA ALA A 58 -5.37 24.22 -16.57
C ALA A 58 -5.15 22.74 -16.94
N GLY A 59 -5.85 21.80 -16.29
CA GLY A 59 -5.71 20.37 -16.53
C GLY A 59 -4.42 19.76 -15.94
N ARG A 60 -3.80 20.42 -14.99
CA ARG A 60 -2.62 19.93 -14.27
C ARG A 60 -3.05 19.24 -12.99
N LEU A 61 -2.24 18.32 -12.51
CA LEU A 61 -2.45 17.64 -11.23
C LEU A 61 -2.44 18.65 -10.08
N GLU A 62 -3.61 18.91 -9.50
CA GLU A 62 -3.75 19.76 -8.32
C GLU A 62 -3.42 18.98 -7.06
N ARG A 63 -3.97 17.76 -6.95
CA ARG A 63 -3.80 16.91 -5.79
C ARG A 63 -3.77 15.43 -6.19
N LEU A 64 -2.89 14.68 -5.57
CA LEU A 64 -2.90 13.23 -5.54
C LEU A 64 -2.99 12.80 -4.07
N THR A 65 -3.97 11.96 -3.75
CA THR A 65 -4.15 11.38 -2.41
C THR A 65 -4.21 9.87 -2.47
N VAL A 66 -3.70 9.25 -1.42
CA VAL A 66 -3.86 7.82 -1.15
C VAL A 66 -4.68 7.69 0.13
N THR A 67 -5.72 6.90 0.08
CA THR A 67 -6.62 6.67 1.23
C THR A 67 -6.65 5.20 1.58
N GLN A 68 -6.88 4.89 2.87
CA GLN A 68 -7.21 3.54 3.29
C GLN A 68 -8.50 3.53 4.09
N VAL A 69 -9.26 2.46 3.92
CA VAL A 69 -10.45 2.18 4.71
C VAL A 69 -10.49 0.71 5.13
N ASP A 70 -11.08 0.44 6.30
CA ASP A 70 -11.41 -0.92 6.71
C ASP A 70 -12.73 -1.34 6.06
N PRO A 71 -12.74 -2.33 5.15
CA PRO A 71 -13.97 -2.75 4.47
C PRO A 71 -15.00 -3.39 5.42
N LEU A 72 -14.61 -3.71 6.65
CA LEU A 72 -15.51 -4.22 7.69
C LEU A 72 -16.04 -3.13 8.64
N ASP A 73 -15.81 -1.86 8.30
CA ASP A 73 -16.31 -0.67 9.02
C ASP A 73 -15.96 -0.64 10.52
N ARG A 74 -14.76 -1.12 10.86
CA ARG A 74 -14.24 -1.13 12.25
C ARG A 74 -13.36 0.08 12.54
N ALA A 75 -13.24 1.03 11.59
CA ALA A 75 -12.34 2.17 11.65
C ALA A 75 -10.85 1.81 11.86
N ARG A 76 -10.46 0.58 11.52
CA ARG A 76 -9.07 0.13 11.62
C ARG A 76 -8.22 0.76 10.55
N GLN A 77 -6.98 1.01 10.89
CA GLN A 77 -5.95 1.47 9.97
C GLN A 77 -4.75 0.53 10.02
N TRP A 78 -4.09 0.38 8.87
CA TRP A 78 -2.86 -0.41 8.71
C TRP A 78 -1.73 0.55 8.35
N PRO A 79 -1.00 1.10 9.36
CA PRO A 79 0.15 1.95 9.08
C PRO A 79 1.19 1.18 8.26
N GLN A 80 1.51 1.69 7.07
CA GLN A 80 2.47 1.05 6.17
C GLN A 80 3.15 2.06 5.26
N GLN A 81 4.35 1.73 4.86
CA GLN A 81 5.05 2.43 3.79
C GLN A 81 4.65 1.81 2.46
N LEU A 82 4.16 2.64 1.54
CA LEU A 82 3.86 2.28 0.17
C LEU A 82 4.91 2.89 -0.76
N GLU A 83 5.21 2.22 -1.86
CA GLU A 83 5.91 2.85 -2.98
C GLU A 83 4.90 3.25 -4.04
N LEU A 84 4.77 4.54 -4.31
CA LEU A 84 3.98 5.04 -5.43
C LEU A 84 4.78 5.01 -6.72
N LEU A 85 4.15 4.49 -7.77
CA LEU A 85 4.59 4.65 -9.15
C LEU A 85 3.67 5.67 -9.82
N VAL A 86 4.25 6.73 -10.36
CA VAL A 86 3.51 7.76 -11.13
C VAL A 86 4.12 7.81 -12.53
N ALA A 87 3.36 7.36 -13.53
CA ALA A 87 3.84 7.17 -14.89
C ALA A 87 3.36 8.27 -15.82
N TYR A 88 4.28 8.80 -16.59
CA TYR A 88 4.10 9.71 -17.72
C TYR A 88 4.56 9.01 -19.01
N ASP A 89 4.45 9.67 -20.16
CA ASP A 89 4.83 9.08 -21.45
C ASP A 89 6.32 8.69 -21.51
N ASP A 90 7.17 9.50 -20.92
CA ASP A 90 8.63 9.41 -20.98
C ASP A 90 9.30 9.24 -19.60
N GLU A 91 8.52 9.24 -18.52
CA GLU A 91 9.05 9.22 -17.15
C GLU A 91 8.21 8.32 -16.25
N LEU A 92 8.88 7.51 -15.43
CA LEU A 92 8.28 6.76 -14.32
C LEU A 92 8.91 7.22 -13.01
N LEU A 93 8.13 7.95 -12.22
CA LEU A 93 8.53 8.36 -10.88
C LEU A 93 8.23 7.26 -9.87
N ARG A 94 9.17 7.05 -8.94
CA ARG A 94 9.03 6.15 -7.81
C ARG A 94 9.37 6.89 -6.53
N PHE A 95 8.52 6.85 -5.54
CA PHE A 95 8.81 7.45 -4.25
C PHE A 95 8.00 6.80 -3.12
N PRO A 96 8.60 6.67 -1.94
CA PRO A 96 7.90 6.14 -0.79
C PRO A 96 6.92 7.17 -0.22
N ILE A 97 5.77 6.67 0.25
CA ILE A 97 4.85 7.43 1.10
C ILE A 97 4.55 6.63 2.35
N LEU A 98 4.36 7.32 3.46
CA LEU A 98 3.92 6.71 4.70
C LEU A 98 2.42 6.94 4.88
N LEU A 99 1.65 5.87 4.89
CA LEU A 99 0.21 5.87 5.11
C LEU A 99 -0.07 5.44 6.55
N GLU A 100 0.06 6.39 7.50
CA GLU A 100 -0.18 6.14 8.93
C GLU A 100 -1.66 6.20 9.28
N GLY A 101 -2.36 7.19 8.73
CA GLY A 101 -3.78 7.44 8.97
C GLY A 101 -4.65 7.02 7.79
N ALA A 102 -5.88 7.49 7.78
CA ALA A 102 -6.85 7.21 6.72
C ALA A 102 -6.44 7.80 5.36
N THR A 103 -5.59 8.83 5.31
CA THR A 103 -5.24 9.56 4.09
C THR A 103 -3.80 10.06 4.14
N ALA A 104 -3.11 9.98 3.02
CA ALA A 104 -1.82 10.60 2.77
C ALA A 104 -1.90 11.47 1.50
N SER A 105 -1.41 12.72 1.58
CA SER A 105 -1.28 13.61 0.42
C SER A 105 0.09 13.44 -0.24
N VAL A 106 0.12 13.58 -1.57
CA VAL A 106 1.32 13.41 -2.39
C VAL A 106 1.60 14.71 -3.13
N ASP A 107 2.32 15.61 -2.46
CA ASP A 107 2.54 16.96 -2.97
C ASP A 107 3.69 17.08 -4.00
N VAL A 108 4.58 16.07 -4.02
CA VAL A 108 5.78 16.08 -4.90
C VAL A 108 5.45 16.11 -6.39
N VAL A 109 4.25 15.73 -6.77
CA VAL A 109 3.77 15.71 -8.17
C VAL A 109 2.77 16.82 -8.49
N ALA A 110 2.44 17.68 -7.52
CA ALA A 110 1.52 18.81 -7.73
C ALA A 110 2.03 19.76 -8.81
N GLY A 111 1.12 20.29 -9.64
CA GLY A 111 1.44 21.18 -10.76
C GLY A 111 2.01 20.51 -12.01
N ARG A 112 2.29 19.21 -11.98
CA ARG A 112 2.68 18.42 -13.16
C ARG A 112 1.47 18.13 -14.07
N PRO A 113 1.68 17.72 -15.33
CA PRO A 113 0.60 17.13 -16.13
C PRO A 113 -0.05 15.96 -15.39
N LEU A 114 -1.29 15.63 -15.74
CA LEU A 114 -1.91 14.41 -15.23
C LEU A 114 -1.12 13.18 -15.71
N PRO A 115 -0.73 12.28 -14.82
CA PRO A 115 -0.02 11.06 -15.20
C PRO A 115 -0.94 10.13 -16.01
N ASN A 116 -0.34 9.21 -16.74
CA ASN A 116 -1.05 8.15 -17.43
C ASN A 116 -1.69 7.17 -16.42
N TYR A 117 -0.92 6.79 -15.41
CA TYR A 117 -1.41 5.97 -14.30
C TYR A 117 -0.63 6.20 -13.02
N VAL A 118 -1.27 5.86 -11.91
CA VAL A 118 -0.67 5.77 -10.57
C VAL A 118 -0.90 4.37 -10.03
N LEU A 119 0.17 3.71 -9.57
CA LEU A 119 0.11 2.44 -8.83
C LEU A 119 0.58 2.68 -7.39
N PRO A 120 -0.26 2.44 -6.38
CA PRO A 120 0.11 2.67 -4.98
C PRO A 120 0.92 1.54 -4.34
N ASN A 121 1.18 0.47 -5.06
CA ASN A 121 1.84 -0.75 -4.61
C ASN A 121 3.05 -1.09 -5.49
N GLY A 122 3.92 -0.12 -5.69
CA GLY A 122 5.01 -0.16 -6.67
C GLY A 122 6.10 -1.18 -6.45
N THR A 123 6.26 -1.73 -5.24
CA THR A 123 7.18 -2.85 -4.98
C THR A 123 6.51 -4.21 -5.14
N GLY A 124 5.18 -4.28 -5.11
CA GLY A 124 4.40 -5.51 -5.17
C GLY A 124 4.38 -6.32 -3.87
N VAL A 125 4.90 -5.75 -2.76
CA VAL A 125 4.87 -6.37 -1.42
C VAL A 125 3.97 -5.64 -0.43
N GLU A 126 3.41 -4.52 -0.83
CA GLU A 126 2.46 -3.76 -0.05
C GLU A 126 1.19 -4.58 0.21
N TYR A 127 0.62 -4.40 1.40
CA TYR A 127 -0.53 -5.20 1.83
C TYR A 127 -1.84 -4.42 1.71
N GLY A 128 -2.76 -4.95 0.94
CA GLY A 128 -4.09 -4.34 0.76
C GLY A 128 -4.84 -4.87 -0.47
N LEU A 129 -6.07 -4.40 -0.61
CA LEU A 129 -6.81 -4.38 -1.86
C LEU A 129 -6.61 -2.99 -2.47
N PHE A 130 -5.99 -2.92 -3.63
CA PHE A 130 -5.64 -1.65 -4.27
C PHE A 130 -6.66 -1.29 -5.34
N ARG A 131 -7.36 -0.15 -5.17
CA ARG A 131 -8.25 0.42 -6.16
C ARG A 131 -7.60 1.61 -6.85
N LEU A 132 -7.55 1.52 -8.15
CA LEU A 132 -7.03 2.59 -8.99
C LEU A 132 -8.10 3.67 -9.23
N ASP A 133 -7.66 4.92 -9.35
CA ASP A 133 -8.52 5.96 -9.92
C ASP A 133 -8.93 5.60 -11.36
N SER A 134 -9.99 6.24 -11.86
CA SER A 134 -10.56 5.90 -13.17
C SER A 134 -9.56 6.02 -14.31
N ARG A 135 -8.74 7.07 -14.30
CA ARG A 135 -7.76 7.32 -15.37
C ARG A 135 -6.66 6.23 -15.39
N SER A 136 -6.11 5.91 -14.22
CA SER A 136 -5.09 4.86 -14.07
C SER A 136 -5.62 3.51 -14.51
N ARG A 137 -6.85 3.19 -14.13
CA ARG A 137 -7.52 1.96 -14.51
C ARG A 137 -7.73 1.88 -16.03
N GLU A 138 -8.33 2.91 -16.65
CA GLU A 138 -8.57 2.95 -18.09
C GLU A 138 -7.29 2.80 -18.90
N TYR A 139 -6.23 3.50 -18.49
CA TYR A 139 -4.93 3.38 -19.14
C TYR A 139 -4.37 1.96 -19.03
N LEU A 140 -4.34 1.39 -17.84
CA LEU A 140 -3.76 0.06 -17.63
C LEU A 140 -4.59 -1.04 -18.31
N VAL A 141 -5.91 -0.96 -18.33
CA VAL A 141 -6.76 -1.92 -19.06
C VAL A 141 -6.42 -1.92 -20.55
N SER A 142 -6.18 -0.74 -21.16
CA SER A 142 -5.92 -0.63 -22.58
C SER A 142 -4.45 -0.83 -22.96
N SER A 143 -3.52 -0.47 -22.10
CA SER A 143 -2.11 -0.30 -22.44
C SER A 143 -1.13 -1.10 -21.58
N LEU A 144 -1.60 -1.99 -20.74
CA LEU A 144 -0.75 -2.80 -19.85
C LEU A 144 0.38 -3.55 -20.58
N PRO A 145 0.16 -4.13 -21.79
CA PRO A 145 1.25 -4.77 -22.52
C PRO A 145 2.39 -3.82 -22.92
N ALA A 146 2.13 -2.52 -23.02
CA ALA A 146 3.13 -1.50 -23.35
C ALA A 146 3.96 -1.04 -22.14
N VAL A 147 3.60 -1.42 -20.91
CA VAL A 147 4.39 -1.14 -19.71
C VAL A 147 5.70 -1.93 -19.79
N ALA A 148 6.82 -1.20 -19.97
CA ALA A 148 8.12 -1.79 -20.28
C ALA A 148 8.69 -2.64 -19.15
N ASP A 149 8.63 -2.12 -17.89
CA ASP A 149 9.14 -2.82 -16.72
C ASP A 149 8.27 -4.05 -16.38
N PRO A 150 8.84 -5.28 -16.40
CA PRO A 150 8.09 -6.50 -16.15
C PRO A 150 7.44 -6.56 -14.76
N LEU A 151 8.11 -6.02 -13.73
CA LEU A 151 7.58 -5.98 -12.37
C LEU A 151 6.35 -5.06 -12.30
N THR A 152 6.49 -3.83 -12.77
CA THR A 152 5.37 -2.87 -12.83
C THR A 152 4.19 -3.42 -13.62
N ARG A 153 4.47 -4.08 -14.76
CA ARG A 153 3.43 -4.73 -15.57
C ARG A 153 2.73 -5.85 -14.81
N GLY A 154 3.48 -6.69 -14.08
CA GLY A 154 2.94 -7.74 -13.23
C GLY A 154 2.07 -7.19 -12.10
N ILE A 155 2.53 -6.14 -11.42
CA ILE A 155 1.77 -5.43 -10.38
C ILE A 155 0.46 -4.87 -10.95
N GLY A 156 0.54 -4.16 -12.08
CA GLY A 156 -0.64 -3.63 -12.77
C GLY A 156 -1.65 -4.73 -13.11
N TRP A 157 -1.16 -5.87 -13.59
CA TRP A 157 -2.01 -7.02 -13.90
C TRP A 157 -2.73 -7.57 -12.67
N VAL A 158 -2.00 -7.79 -11.57
CA VAL A 158 -2.58 -8.29 -10.29
C VAL A 158 -3.59 -7.30 -9.74
N THR A 159 -3.26 -5.99 -9.75
CA THR A 159 -4.16 -4.95 -9.26
C THR A 159 -5.46 -4.88 -10.08
N LEU A 160 -5.40 -4.98 -11.41
CA LEU A 160 -6.58 -5.05 -12.25
C LEU A 160 -7.39 -6.33 -12.02
N TRP A 161 -6.71 -7.47 -11.85
CA TRP A 161 -7.36 -8.75 -11.58
C TRP A 161 -8.10 -8.73 -10.25
N ASP A 162 -7.50 -8.20 -9.18
CA ASP A 162 -8.17 -8.00 -7.90
C ASP A 162 -9.40 -7.11 -8.04
N GLY A 163 -9.33 -6.05 -8.87
CA GLY A 163 -10.47 -5.20 -9.19
C GLY A 163 -11.62 -5.95 -9.87
N VAL A 164 -11.32 -6.90 -10.78
CA VAL A 164 -12.33 -7.77 -11.39
C VAL A 164 -12.98 -8.69 -10.36
N LEU A 165 -12.17 -9.30 -9.49
CA LEU A 165 -12.68 -10.20 -8.43
C LEU A 165 -13.56 -9.47 -7.40
N ASP A 166 -13.27 -8.18 -7.15
CA ASP A 166 -14.04 -7.33 -6.24
C ASP A 166 -15.23 -6.62 -6.92
N ALA A 167 -15.50 -6.95 -8.18
CA ALA A 167 -16.54 -6.34 -9.03
C ALA A 167 -16.41 -4.81 -9.21
N ASP A 168 -15.20 -4.25 -9.05
CA ASP A 168 -14.88 -2.85 -9.33
C ASP A 168 -14.59 -2.61 -10.82
N ILE A 169 -14.25 -3.67 -11.54
CA ILE A 169 -14.01 -3.69 -13.00
C ILE A 169 -14.91 -4.75 -13.63
N ALA A 170 -15.65 -4.36 -14.67
CA ALA A 170 -16.54 -5.24 -15.45
C ALA A 170 -15.83 -5.76 -16.71
#